data_e7ba2ba4c440c21e8a38f8281dfd8b0b
#
_entry.id   e7ba2ba4c440c21e8a38f8281dfd8b0b
#
_cell.length_a   1.000
_cell.length_b   1.000
_cell.length_c   1.000
_cell.angle_alpha   90.00
_cell.angle_beta   90.00
_cell.angle_gamma   90.00
#
_symmetry.space_group_name_H-M   'P 1'
#
loop_
_entity.id
_entity.type
_entity.pdbx_description
1 polymer ?
#
loop_
_entity_poly.entity_id
_entity_poly.type
_entity_poly.pdbx_seq_one_letter_code
_entity_poly.pdbx_strand_id
1 'polypeptide(L)'
;MTSKGPNKVLMAALLLAGSFITILNQTLMITAIPPIMDEMNVTANSAQWLTTVFMLVNGVMIPVSAFLIERFTTRQLFISAMSVFAFGTILGGLALNFPLLLLGRVVQSAGAGVMLPLMQTVFLMIFPVHKRGAAMGYIGLVISFAPAIGPALSGYITSAYTWRYLFWMILPLAILIIVLAYFILKNVTELSYPKVDPISIILSSIGFGGLLYGFTLAGNQGWTSIDTVTVLIIGAVTLTLFIRRQLRMHHPMLEFRVFKYPVFAITTVIAMITFLGLIGAETLIPLYMQDMRDFSAFESGLALLPGAVITAFMSPITDRIFDKIGARLLAVVGLTIITGASLAFSFLNIETTFTAITVLYAIRMFGLSMVMMPVTTAGLNQLPKKLIPHGAAMSNTMRMVAASVGTAILVTVMTTTAQSAESNPSIDHPSIYGVNIAFFIVTALSLAGLVLAFFVKRTYPPDEEQVNEPEAKRENQKAANH
;
A
#
# COMPACT_ATOMS: atom_id res chain seq x y z
N MET A 1 21.23 -38.28 -1.32
CA MET A 1 19.91 -37.62 -1.15
C MET A 1 19.97 -36.25 -1.80
N THR A 2 19.49 -36.12 -3.03
CA THR A 2 19.42 -34.85 -3.76
C THR A 2 18.40 -33.97 -3.03
N SER A 3 18.88 -32.95 -2.31
CA SER A 3 17.99 -31.94 -1.73
C SER A 3 17.26 -31.22 -2.86
N LYS A 4 16.00 -31.58 -3.12
CA LYS A 4 15.12 -30.81 -3.99
C LYS A 4 15.19 -29.35 -3.51
N GLY A 5 15.61 -28.44 -4.39
CA GLY A 5 15.64 -27.01 -4.10
C GLY A 5 14.27 -26.55 -3.56
N PRO A 6 14.20 -25.39 -2.87
CA PRO A 6 12.97 -24.92 -2.29
C PRO A 6 11.88 -24.85 -3.36
N ASN A 7 10.69 -25.38 -3.06
CA ASN A 7 9.56 -25.28 -3.98
C ASN A 7 9.10 -23.79 -4.01
N LYS A 8 9.61 -23.04 -5.00
CA LYS A 8 9.40 -21.58 -5.12
C LYS A 8 7.92 -21.21 -5.18
N VAL A 9 7.11 -22.06 -5.82
CA VAL A 9 5.66 -21.83 -5.96
C VAL A 9 4.97 -21.95 -4.60
N LEU A 10 5.33 -22.97 -3.82
CA LEU A 10 4.73 -23.19 -2.51
C LEU A 10 5.14 -22.11 -1.50
N MET A 11 6.40 -21.66 -1.55
CA MET A 11 6.86 -20.51 -0.76
C MET A 11 6.10 -19.23 -1.13
N ALA A 12 5.94 -18.97 -2.44
CA ALA A 12 5.21 -17.80 -2.93
C ALA A 12 3.74 -17.85 -2.50
N ALA A 13 3.07 -18.99 -2.66
CA ALA A 13 1.67 -19.16 -2.26
C ALA A 13 1.46 -18.91 -0.75
N LEU A 14 2.40 -19.36 0.08
CA LEU A 14 2.32 -19.16 1.53
C LEU A 14 2.50 -17.69 1.93
N LEU A 15 3.45 -16.99 1.29
CA LEU A 15 3.66 -15.55 1.51
C LEU A 15 2.43 -14.73 1.04
N LEU A 16 1.84 -15.10 -0.09
CA LEU A 16 0.61 -14.50 -0.59
C LEU A 16 -0.56 -14.71 0.39
N ALA A 17 -0.73 -15.94 0.90
CA ALA A 17 -1.77 -16.25 1.87
C ALA A 17 -1.61 -15.46 3.18
N GLY A 18 -0.39 -15.36 3.72
CA GLY A 18 -0.11 -14.56 4.92
C GLY A 18 -0.39 -13.07 4.70
N SER A 19 0.07 -12.52 3.57
CA SER A 19 -0.20 -11.12 3.22
C SER A 19 -1.69 -10.87 2.94
N PHE A 20 -2.37 -11.80 2.29
CA PHE A 20 -3.82 -11.71 2.06
C PHE A 20 -4.60 -11.57 3.37
N ILE A 21 -4.31 -12.44 4.35
CA ILE A 21 -4.99 -12.42 5.65
C ILE A 21 -4.73 -11.11 6.41
N THR A 22 -3.50 -10.60 6.37
CA THR A 22 -3.15 -9.34 7.07
C THR A 22 -3.82 -8.12 6.42
N ILE A 23 -3.89 -8.07 5.08
CA ILE A 23 -4.57 -6.99 4.34
C ILE A 23 -6.09 -7.11 4.50
N LEU A 24 -6.65 -8.32 4.41
CA LEU A 24 -8.07 -8.57 4.65
C LEU A 24 -8.49 -8.10 6.06
N ASN A 25 -7.70 -8.44 7.08
CA ASN A 25 -7.98 -8.04 8.48
C ASN A 25 -8.02 -6.52 8.66
N GLN A 26 -7.23 -5.77 7.89
CA GLN A 26 -7.26 -4.31 7.92
C GLN A 26 -8.64 -3.76 7.56
N THR A 27 -9.31 -4.33 6.56
CA THR A 27 -10.58 -3.83 6.03
C THR A 27 -11.81 -4.44 6.68
N LEU A 28 -11.68 -5.61 7.33
CA LEU A 28 -12.77 -6.24 8.09
C LEU A 28 -13.32 -5.33 9.21
N MET A 29 -12.48 -4.47 9.80
CA MET A 29 -12.88 -3.60 10.91
C MET A 29 -13.82 -2.47 10.49
N ILE A 30 -13.83 -2.06 9.22
CA ILE A 30 -14.56 -0.87 8.75
C ILE A 30 -16.08 -1.02 9.03
N THR A 31 -16.64 -2.16 8.70
CA THR A 31 -18.09 -2.44 8.89
C THR A 31 -18.43 -2.97 10.29
N ALA A 32 -17.40 -3.31 11.09
CA ALA A 32 -17.60 -3.73 12.48
C ALA A 32 -17.64 -2.56 13.49
N ILE A 33 -17.35 -1.34 13.06
CA ILE A 33 -17.33 -0.16 13.94
C ILE A 33 -18.67 0.06 14.65
N PRO A 34 -19.84 0.08 13.97
CA PRO A 34 -21.12 0.35 14.65
C PRO A 34 -21.43 -0.67 15.78
N PRO A 35 -21.41 -1.98 15.57
CA PRO A 35 -21.68 -2.92 16.66
C PRO A 35 -20.64 -2.90 17.78
N ILE A 36 -19.39 -2.47 17.52
CA ILE A 36 -18.38 -2.26 18.58
C ILE A 36 -18.72 -1.01 19.39
N MET A 37 -19.18 0.06 18.76
CA MET A 37 -19.62 1.29 19.45
C MET A 37 -20.75 1.00 20.42
N ASP A 38 -21.76 0.26 19.97
CA ASP A 38 -22.93 -0.10 20.78
C ASP A 38 -22.55 -1.00 21.98
N GLU A 39 -21.76 -2.03 21.75
CA GLU A 39 -21.39 -2.99 22.82
C GLU A 39 -20.41 -2.39 23.84
N MET A 40 -19.42 -1.60 23.37
CA MET A 40 -18.38 -1.04 24.25
C MET A 40 -18.68 0.37 24.77
N ASN A 41 -19.84 0.93 24.40
CA ASN A 41 -20.28 2.26 24.81
C ASN A 41 -19.24 3.36 24.50
N VAL A 42 -18.69 3.35 23.26
CA VAL A 42 -17.70 4.33 22.80
C VAL A 42 -18.25 5.18 21.65
N THR A 43 -17.74 6.41 21.54
CA THR A 43 -18.12 7.31 20.46
C THR A 43 -17.54 6.87 19.11
N ALA A 44 -18.14 7.29 18.00
CA ALA A 44 -17.65 7.02 16.65
C ALA A 44 -16.17 7.46 16.46
N ASN A 45 -15.82 8.63 17.02
CA ASN A 45 -14.45 9.14 16.99
C ASN A 45 -13.47 8.20 17.71
N SER A 46 -13.85 7.67 18.87
CA SER A 46 -13.04 6.67 19.58
C SER A 46 -12.93 5.36 18.80
N ALA A 47 -14.04 4.86 18.27
CA ALA A 47 -14.07 3.59 17.54
C ALA A 47 -13.26 3.64 16.23
N GLN A 48 -13.18 4.79 15.57
CA GLN A 48 -12.36 4.99 14.37
C GLN A 48 -10.87 4.79 14.65
N TRP A 49 -10.42 4.94 15.90
CA TRP A 49 -9.04 4.61 16.28
C TRP A 49 -8.65 3.17 16.00
N LEU A 50 -9.59 2.23 15.94
CA LEU A 50 -9.31 0.82 15.62
C LEU A 50 -8.72 0.66 14.21
N THR A 51 -9.15 1.47 13.26
CA THR A 51 -8.61 1.49 11.89
C THR A 51 -7.39 2.39 11.79
N THR A 52 -7.44 3.56 12.42
CA THR A 52 -6.36 4.56 12.39
C THR A 52 -5.08 4.02 13.01
N VAL A 53 -5.14 3.42 14.22
CA VAL A 53 -3.94 2.87 14.87
C VAL A 53 -3.34 1.71 14.08
N PHE A 54 -4.18 0.89 13.43
CA PHE A 54 -3.70 -0.18 12.58
C PHE A 54 -2.88 0.38 11.40
N MET A 55 -3.38 1.40 10.72
CA MET A 55 -2.68 2.06 9.62
C MET A 55 -1.39 2.75 10.07
N LEU A 56 -1.44 3.44 11.22
CA LEU A 56 -0.26 4.13 11.78
C LEU A 56 0.86 3.15 12.12
N VAL A 57 0.55 2.11 12.89
CA VAL A 57 1.56 1.11 13.31
C VAL A 57 2.08 0.35 12.10
N ASN A 58 1.21 0.00 11.15
CA ASN A 58 1.63 -0.61 9.87
C ASN A 58 2.63 0.31 9.14
N GLY A 59 2.29 1.60 8.99
CA GLY A 59 3.16 2.59 8.34
C GLY A 59 4.51 2.77 9.05
N VAL A 60 4.55 2.68 10.39
CA VAL A 60 5.78 2.72 11.19
C VAL A 60 6.61 1.45 11.02
N MET A 61 5.98 0.27 10.90
CA MET A 61 6.68 -1.00 10.78
C MET A 61 7.28 -1.24 9.39
N ILE A 62 6.72 -0.63 8.34
CA ILE A 62 7.26 -0.76 6.98
C ILE A 62 8.73 -0.33 6.87
N PRO A 63 9.16 0.86 7.32
CA PRO A 63 10.58 1.25 7.33
C PRO A 63 11.47 0.30 8.15
N VAL A 64 10.97 -0.20 9.27
CA VAL A 64 11.68 -1.13 10.16
C VAL A 64 11.87 -2.49 9.49
N SER A 65 10.96 -2.87 8.59
CA SER A 65 10.98 -4.20 7.93
C SER A 65 12.27 -4.45 7.13
N ALA A 66 12.88 -3.42 6.51
CA ALA A 66 14.14 -3.57 5.79
C ALA A 66 15.25 -4.12 6.69
N PHE A 67 15.41 -3.51 7.87
CA PHE A 67 16.36 -3.98 8.90
C PHE A 67 16.04 -5.40 9.37
N LEU A 68 14.75 -5.72 9.58
CA LEU A 68 14.35 -7.05 10.03
C LEU A 68 14.64 -8.13 8.97
N ILE A 69 14.45 -7.81 7.68
CA ILE A 69 14.73 -8.72 6.56
C ILE A 69 16.23 -9.02 6.43
N GLU A 70 17.10 -8.07 6.75
CA GLU A 70 18.55 -8.28 6.75
C GLU A 70 19.05 -9.05 7.98
N ARG A 71 18.35 -8.93 9.11
CA ARG A 71 18.78 -9.52 10.38
C ARG A 71 18.31 -10.94 10.59
N PHE A 72 17.08 -11.26 10.16
CA PHE A 72 16.42 -12.55 10.39
C PHE A 72 16.28 -13.34 9.09
N THR A 73 16.33 -14.66 9.20
CA THR A 73 16.00 -15.51 8.04
C THR A 73 14.55 -15.28 7.62
N THR A 74 14.27 -15.44 6.33
CA THR A 74 12.91 -15.33 5.77
C THR A 74 11.89 -16.12 6.60
N ARG A 75 12.25 -17.34 7.00
CA ARG A 75 11.39 -18.22 7.81
C ARG A 75 11.14 -17.66 9.20
N GLN A 76 12.21 -17.24 9.90
CA GLN A 76 12.09 -16.68 11.25
C GLN A 76 11.24 -15.42 11.24
N LEU A 77 11.53 -14.50 10.31
CA LEU A 77 10.82 -13.24 10.23
C LEU A 77 9.34 -13.43 9.89
N PHE A 78 9.02 -14.29 8.93
CA PHE A 78 7.63 -14.57 8.57
C PHE A 78 6.85 -15.19 9.74
N ILE A 79 7.41 -16.23 10.39
CA ILE A 79 6.77 -16.89 11.52
C ILE A 79 6.59 -15.91 12.68
N SER A 80 7.62 -15.12 13.02
CA SER A 80 7.53 -14.12 14.10
C SER A 80 6.46 -13.07 13.80
N ALA A 81 6.44 -12.50 12.57
CA ALA A 81 5.45 -11.51 12.16
C ALA A 81 4.01 -12.06 12.22
N MET A 82 3.80 -13.27 11.68
CA MET A 82 2.49 -13.94 11.75
C MET A 82 2.10 -14.34 13.18
N SER A 83 3.06 -14.71 14.03
CA SER A 83 2.79 -15.00 15.45
C SER A 83 2.38 -13.76 16.24
N VAL A 84 3.05 -12.62 15.99
CA VAL A 84 2.66 -11.33 16.57
C VAL A 84 1.26 -10.93 16.09
N PHE A 85 0.97 -11.09 14.79
CA PHE A 85 -0.36 -10.86 14.22
C PHE A 85 -1.42 -11.77 14.86
N ALA A 86 -1.16 -13.08 14.99
CA ALA A 86 -2.06 -14.04 15.63
C ALA A 86 -2.30 -13.72 17.10
N PHE A 87 -1.25 -13.32 17.83
CA PHE A 87 -1.37 -12.90 19.23
C PHE A 87 -2.26 -11.66 19.39
N GLY A 88 -2.05 -10.63 18.54
CA GLY A 88 -2.94 -9.48 18.49
C GLY A 88 -4.38 -9.84 18.12
N THR A 89 -4.57 -10.87 17.26
CA THR A 89 -5.89 -11.40 16.91
C THR A 89 -6.56 -12.05 18.12
N ILE A 90 -5.83 -12.80 18.94
CA ILE A 90 -6.33 -13.37 20.20
C ILE A 90 -6.75 -12.25 21.17
N LEU A 91 -5.90 -11.23 21.35
CA LEU A 91 -6.23 -10.08 22.23
C LEU A 91 -7.50 -9.37 21.77
N GLY A 92 -7.66 -9.16 20.45
CA GLY A 92 -8.86 -8.55 19.88
C GLY A 92 -10.12 -9.41 20.07
N GLY A 93 -10.03 -10.72 19.83
CA GLY A 93 -11.15 -11.66 20.01
C GLY A 93 -11.58 -11.84 21.47
N LEU A 94 -10.64 -11.70 22.42
CA LEU A 94 -10.90 -11.77 23.87
C LEU A 94 -11.19 -10.40 24.51
N ALA A 95 -11.22 -9.31 23.72
CA ALA A 95 -11.34 -7.98 24.28
C ALA A 95 -12.66 -7.77 25.03
N LEU A 96 -12.56 -7.45 26.34
CA LEU A 96 -13.68 -7.13 27.21
C LEU A 96 -13.93 -5.62 27.31
N ASN A 97 -12.99 -4.79 26.85
CA ASN A 97 -13.06 -3.36 26.84
C ASN A 97 -12.32 -2.77 25.62
N PHE A 98 -12.64 -1.52 25.31
CA PHE A 98 -12.08 -0.83 24.15
C PHE A 98 -10.54 -0.68 24.19
N PRO A 99 -9.88 -0.33 25.32
CA PRO A 99 -8.41 -0.27 25.39
C PRO A 99 -7.73 -1.59 25.04
N LEU A 100 -8.26 -2.74 25.49
CA LEU A 100 -7.71 -4.04 25.17
C LEU A 100 -7.89 -4.39 23.69
N LEU A 101 -9.04 -4.02 23.10
CA LEU A 101 -9.28 -4.16 21.67
C LEU A 101 -8.27 -3.32 20.85
N LEU A 102 -8.07 -2.06 21.28
CA LEU A 102 -7.11 -1.16 20.65
C LEU A 102 -5.68 -1.70 20.73
N LEU A 103 -5.27 -2.23 21.90
CA LEU A 103 -3.97 -2.89 22.07
C LEU A 103 -3.84 -4.11 21.13
N GLY A 104 -4.89 -4.92 21.01
CA GLY A 104 -4.94 -6.02 20.05
C GLY A 104 -4.66 -5.56 18.62
N ARG A 105 -5.24 -4.42 18.20
CA ARG A 105 -5.01 -3.80 16.89
C ARG A 105 -3.58 -3.31 16.70
N VAL A 106 -2.98 -2.70 17.72
CA VAL A 106 -1.55 -2.30 17.69
C VAL A 106 -0.66 -3.51 17.46
N VAL A 107 -0.87 -4.59 18.21
CA VAL A 107 -0.07 -5.81 18.10
C VAL A 107 -0.28 -6.50 16.74
N GLN A 108 -1.52 -6.63 16.27
CA GLN A 108 -1.82 -7.17 14.94
C GLN A 108 -1.07 -6.40 13.85
N SER A 109 -1.13 -5.09 13.91
CA SER A 109 -0.54 -4.21 12.91
C SER A 109 0.99 -4.26 12.89
N ALA A 110 1.62 -4.44 14.05
CA ALA A 110 3.07 -4.62 14.14
C ALA A 110 3.54 -5.87 13.35
N GLY A 111 2.78 -6.96 13.40
CA GLY A 111 3.03 -8.14 12.57
C GLY A 111 2.73 -7.89 11.08
N ALA A 112 1.58 -7.27 10.78
CA ALA A 112 1.11 -7.03 9.42
C ALA A 112 2.06 -6.14 8.61
N GLY A 113 2.66 -5.11 9.22
CA GLY A 113 3.51 -4.12 8.53
C GLY A 113 4.79 -4.68 7.93
N VAL A 114 5.23 -5.85 8.39
CA VAL A 114 6.41 -6.54 7.84
C VAL A 114 6.06 -7.39 6.60
N MET A 115 4.80 -7.82 6.47
CA MET A 115 4.41 -8.85 5.51
C MET A 115 4.60 -8.44 4.05
N LEU A 116 4.15 -7.24 3.67
CA LEU A 116 4.20 -6.79 2.28
C LEU A 116 5.64 -6.55 1.79
N PRO A 117 6.53 -5.82 2.50
CA PRO A 117 7.92 -5.68 2.10
C PRO A 117 8.68 -7.02 2.07
N LEU A 118 8.42 -7.91 3.04
CA LEU A 118 9.03 -9.24 3.07
C LEU A 118 8.61 -10.06 1.84
N MET A 119 7.32 -10.10 1.52
CA MET A 119 6.79 -10.80 0.36
C MET A 119 7.41 -10.29 -0.93
N GLN A 120 7.42 -8.96 -1.15
CA GLN A 120 8.03 -8.34 -2.33
C GLN A 120 9.52 -8.70 -2.46
N THR A 121 10.28 -8.59 -1.36
CA THR A 121 11.70 -8.94 -1.32
C THR A 121 11.93 -10.40 -1.70
N VAL A 122 11.21 -11.33 -1.07
CA VAL A 122 11.35 -12.76 -1.34
C VAL A 122 10.99 -13.09 -2.79
N PHE A 123 9.91 -12.51 -3.33
CA PHE A 123 9.53 -12.72 -4.73
C PHE A 123 10.63 -12.29 -5.70
N LEU A 124 11.22 -11.12 -5.48
CA LEU A 124 12.33 -10.63 -6.32
C LEU A 124 13.61 -11.47 -6.18
N MET A 125 13.79 -12.18 -5.06
CA MET A 125 14.95 -13.07 -4.84
C MET A 125 14.75 -14.47 -5.43
N ILE A 126 13.54 -15.03 -5.36
CA ILE A 126 13.30 -16.43 -5.81
C ILE A 126 12.96 -16.54 -7.30
N PHE A 127 12.40 -15.46 -7.90
CA PHE A 127 12.05 -15.46 -9.32
C PHE A 127 13.14 -14.77 -10.15
N PRO A 128 13.51 -15.35 -11.32
CA PRO A 128 14.45 -14.69 -12.23
C PRO A 128 13.84 -13.42 -12.81
N VAL A 129 14.66 -12.45 -13.23
CA VAL A 129 14.24 -11.11 -13.66
C VAL A 129 13.12 -11.15 -14.71
N HIS A 130 13.23 -12.05 -15.70
CA HIS A 130 12.23 -12.21 -16.78
C HIS A 130 10.86 -12.80 -16.34
N LYS A 131 10.70 -13.20 -15.07
CA LYS A 131 9.46 -13.72 -14.47
C LYS A 131 9.02 -12.93 -13.24
N ARG A 132 9.74 -11.88 -12.89
CA ARG A 132 9.43 -11.06 -11.69
C ARG A 132 8.12 -10.31 -11.87
N GLY A 133 7.83 -9.81 -13.06
CA GLY A 133 6.55 -9.19 -13.35
C GLY A 133 5.40 -10.15 -13.05
N ALA A 134 5.37 -11.29 -13.71
CA ALA A 134 4.32 -12.30 -13.47
C ALA A 134 4.17 -12.66 -11.97
N ALA A 135 5.28 -12.76 -11.23
CA ALA A 135 5.26 -13.02 -9.80
C ALA A 135 4.66 -11.85 -9.00
N MET A 136 5.09 -10.62 -9.28
CA MET A 136 4.60 -9.41 -8.61
C MET A 136 3.12 -9.14 -8.91
N GLY A 137 2.61 -9.58 -10.06
CA GLY A 137 1.18 -9.50 -10.39
C GLY A 137 0.26 -10.24 -9.42
N TYR A 138 0.72 -11.36 -8.86
CA TYR A 138 -0.01 -12.03 -7.78
C TYR A 138 -0.05 -11.20 -6.49
N ILE A 139 0.97 -10.38 -6.23
CA ILE A 139 0.95 -9.41 -5.13
C ILE A 139 -0.11 -8.35 -5.40
N GLY A 140 -0.18 -7.83 -6.63
CA GLY A 140 -1.21 -6.89 -7.06
C GLY A 140 -2.63 -7.45 -6.88
N LEU A 141 -2.83 -8.74 -7.23
CA LEU A 141 -4.10 -9.43 -6.98
C LEU A 141 -4.46 -9.40 -5.49
N VAL A 142 -3.52 -9.77 -4.60
CA VAL A 142 -3.76 -9.78 -3.15
C VAL A 142 -4.10 -8.39 -2.61
N ILE A 143 -3.35 -7.37 -3.01
CA ILE A 143 -3.55 -5.99 -2.56
C ILE A 143 -4.91 -5.43 -3.00
N SER A 144 -5.41 -5.84 -4.18
CA SER A 144 -6.69 -5.34 -4.69
C SER A 144 -7.89 -6.16 -4.22
N PHE A 145 -7.74 -7.48 -4.12
CA PHE A 145 -8.86 -8.40 -3.85
C PHE A 145 -9.19 -8.50 -2.35
N ALA A 146 -8.18 -8.47 -1.48
CA ALA A 146 -8.40 -8.55 -0.04
C ALA A 146 -9.25 -7.38 0.50
N PRO A 147 -8.97 -6.10 0.16
CA PRO A 147 -9.81 -4.98 0.59
C PRO A 147 -11.24 -5.04 0.02
N ALA A 148 -11.42 -5.54 -1.20
CA ALA A 148 -12.73 -5.62 -1.84
C ALA A 148 -13.67 -6.61 -1.14
N ILE A 149 -13.13 -7.74 -0.66
CA ILE A 149 -13.92 -8.76 0.05
C ILE A 149 -14.17 -8.34 1.51
N GLY A 150 -13.25 -7.61 2.13
CA GLY A 150 -13.28 -7.31 3.56
C GLY A 150 -14.63 -6.79 4.07
N PRO A 151 -15.14 -5.68 3.55
CA PRO A 151 -16.41 -5.11 4.01
C PRO A 151 -17.62 -6.05 3.82
N ALA A 152 -17.70 -6.75 2.68
CA ALA A 152 -18.79 -7.69 2.41
C ALA A 152 -18.77 -8.88 3.38
N LEU A 153 -17.59 -9.47 3.60
CA LEU A 153 -17.41 -10.56 4.54
C LEU A 153 -17.68 -10.14 5.98
N SER A 154 -17.18 -8.98 6.37
CA SER A 154 -17.41 -8.43 7.70
C SER A 154 -18.89 -8.10 7.92
N GLY A 155 -19.55 -7.45 6.95
CA GLY A 155 -20.97 -7.16 7.03
C GLY A 155 -21.82 -8.41 7.20
N TYR A 156 -21.52 -9.47 6.43
CA TYR A 156 -22.21 -10.77 6.59
C TYR A 156 -22.00 -11.37 7.98
N ILE A 157 -20.75 -11.38 8.48
CA ILE A 157 -20.45 -11.96 9.80
C ILE A 157 -21.10 -11.15 10.91
N THR A 158 -21.02 -9.83 10.88
CA THR A 158 -21.58 -8.95 11.93
C THR A 158 -23.11 -8.90 11.93
N SER A 159 -23.75 -9.23 10.81
CA SER A 159 -25.21 -9.38 10.75
C SER A 159 -25.72 -10.67 11.37
N ALA A 160 -24.94 -11.76 11.32
CA ALA A 160 -25.32 -13.07 11.81
C ALA A 160 -24.72 -13.43 13.18
N TYR A 161 -23.57 -12.85 13.51
CA TYR A 161 -22.78 -13.13 14.70
C TYR A 161 -22.22 -11.84 15.32
N THR A 162 -21.54 -11.96 16.46
CA THR A 162 -20.84 -10.81 17.07
C THR A 162 -19.58 -10.45 16.27
N TRP A 163 -19.16 -9.19 16.33
CA TRP A 163 -17.93 -8.70 15.68
C TRP A 163 -16.66 -9.48 16.09
N ARG A 164 -16.67 -10.15 17.25
CA ARG A 164 -15.55 -11.00 17.71
C ARG A 164 -15.27 -12.17 16.78
N TYR A 165 -16.26 -12.66 16.04
CA TYR A 165 -16.07 -13.73 15.05
C TYR A 165 -15.14 -13.33 13.90
N LEU A 166 -14.98 -12.04 13.63
CA LEU A 166 -13.98 -11.56 12.66
C LEU A 166 -12.55 -11.94 13.08
N PHE A 167 -12.25 -11.88 14.38
CA PHE A 167 -10.95 -12.32 14.92
C PHE A 167 -10.85 -13.86 14.95
N TRP A 168 -11.90 -14.51 15.43
CA TRP A 168 -11.91 -15.98 15.54
C TRP A 168 -11.87 -16.70 14.18
N MET A 169 -12.37 -16.09 13.13
CA MET A 169 -12.27 -16.62 11.76
C MET A 169 -10.83 -16.50 11.22
N ILE A 170 -10.15 -15.41 11.49
CA ILE A 170 -8.79 -15.15 11.02
C ILE A 170 -7.76 -16.01 11.76
N LEU A 171 -7.96 -16.26 13.04
CA LEU A 171 -6.99 -16.95 13.90
C LEU A 171 -6.60 -18.35 13.43
N PRO A 172 -7.52 -19.28 13.12
CA PRO A 172 -7.15 -20.61 12.65
C PRO A 172 -6.41 -20.58 11.31
N LEU A 173 -6.74 -19.62 10.42
CA LEU A 173 -6.02 -19.43 9.16
C LEU A 173 -4.59 -18.93 9.41
N ALA A 174 -4.41 -18.00 10.34
CA ALA A 174 -3.09 -17.51 10.72
C ALA A 174 -2.23 -18.63 11.33
N ILE A 175 -2.80 -19.45 12.23
CA ILE A 175 -2.12 -20.62 12.83
C ILE A 175 -1.73 -21.62 11.76
N LEU A 176 -2.63 -21.96 10.85
CA LEU A 176 -2.36 -22.88 9.73
C LEU A 176 -1.18 -22.39 8.90
N ILE A 177 -1.16 -21.09 8.56
CA ILE A 177 -0.08 -20.48 7.80
C ILE A 177 1.25 -20.53 8.58
N ILE A 178 1.25 -20.28 9.89
CA ILE A 178 2.44 -20.41 10.74
C ILE A 178 3.01 -21.83 10.71
N VAL A 179 2.13 -22.82 10.87
CA VAL A 179 2.52 -24.24 10.86
C VAL A 179 3.09 -24.63 9.49
N LEU A 180 2.43 -24.25 8.40
CA LEU A 180 2.92 -24.52 7.04
C LEU A 180 4.24 -23.79 6.76
N ALA A 181 4.40 -22.54 7.25
CA ALA A 181 5.63 -21.78 7.11
C ALA A 181 6.82 -22.47 7.76
N TYR A 182 6.60 -23.11 8.90
CA TYR A 182 7.65 -23.88 9.59
C TYR A 182 8.26 -24.97 8.72
N PHE A 183 7.47 -25.66 7.89
CA PHE A 183 7.94 -26.75 7.04
C PHE A 183 8.38 -26.28 5.63
N ILE A 184 7.73 -25.25 5.07
CA ILE A 184 7.86 -24.85 3.67
C ILE A 184 8.91 -23.78 3.47
N LEU A 185 8.95 -22.73 4.36
CA LEU A 185 9.82 -21.60 4.13
C LEU A 185 11.29 -21.95 4.37
N LYS A 186 12.13 -21.55 3.42
CA LYS A 186 13.59 -21.59 3.52
C LYS A 186 14.12 -20.16 3.43
N ASN A 187 15.31 -19.93 3.98
CA ASN A 187 15.97 -18.64 3.83
C ASN A 187 16.40 -18.40 2.38
N VAL A 188 16.12 -17.19 1.88
CA VAL A 188 16.49 -16.76 0.52
C VAL A 188 17.18 -15.39 0.52
N THR A 189 17.24 -14.71 1.67
CA THR A 189 17.89 -13.42 1.87
C THR A 189 19.32 -13.63 2.41
N GLU A 190 20.25 -12.78 1.99
CA GLU A 190 21.58 -12.71 2.60
C GLU A 190 21.48 -11.98 3.93
N LEU A 191 21.97 -12.59 4.99
CA LEU A 191 21.95 -12.01 6.34
C LEU A 191 23.20 -11.16 6.54
N SER A 192 23.02 -9.90 6.93
CA SER A 192 24.11 -8.97 7.23
C SER A 192 24.30 -8.69 8.72
N TYR A 193 23.37 -9.15 9.56
CA TYR A 193 23.35 -8.96 11.02
C TYR A 193 23.64 -7.51 11.47
N PRO A 194 22.94 -6.51 10.94
CA PRO A 194 23.16 -5.14 11.35
C PRO A 194 22.90 -4.96 12.85
N LYS A 195 23.66 -4.06 13.49
CA LYS A 195 23.42 -3.72 14.89
C LYS A 195 22.09 -3.00 15.04
N VAL A 196 21.34 -3.36 16.08
CA VAL A 196 20.11 -2.65 16.43
C VAL A 196 20.45 -1.21 16.81
N ASP A 197 19.85 -0.25 16.13
CA ASP A 197 19.95 1.17 16.48
C ASP A 197 18.61 1.66 17.05
N PRO A 198 18.41 1.63 18.37
CA PRO A 198 17.18 2.05 19.01
C PRO A 198 16.80 3.49 18.69
N ILE A 199 17.80 4.38 18.55
CA ILE A 199 17.57 5.78 18.22
C ILE A 199 16.94 5.92 16.84
N SER A 200 17.42 5.19 15.84
CA SER A 200 16.83 5.18 14.50
C SER A 200 15.40 4.63 14.50
N ILE A 201 15.12 3.60 15.29
CA ILE A 201 13.76 3.05 15.43
C ILE A 201 12.83 4.10 16.05
N ILE A 202 13.22 4.75 17.12
CA ILE A 202 12.42 5.80 17.78
C ILE A 202 12.20 6.98 16.84
N LEU A 203 13.26 7.47 16.19
CA LEU A 203 13.16 8.60 15.26
C LEU A 203 12.28 8.27 14.05
N SER A 204 12.37 7.07 13.48
CA SER A 204 11.51 6.66 12.36
C SER A 204 10.06 6.49 12.81
N SER A 205 9.82 5.92 13.99
CA SER A 205 8.48 5.72 14.53
C SER A 205 7.76 7.04 14.81
N ILE A 206 8.44 7.97 15.49
CA ILE A 206 7.88 9.31 15.75
C ILE A 206 7.78 10.11 14.44
N GLY A 207 8.78 10.01 13.55
CA GLY A 207 8.82 10.74 12.30
C GLY A 207 7.70 10.33 11.33
N PHE A 208 7.66 9.06 10.94
CA PHE A 208 6.62 8.55 10.03
C PHE A 208 5.25 8.50 10.72
N GLY A 209 5.19 7.99 11.97
CA GLY A 209 3.95 7.94 12.73
C GLY A 209 3.36 9.34 12.99
N GLY A 210 4.21 10.32 13.35
CA GLY A 210 3.80 11.71 13.54
C GLY A 210 3.30 12.35 12.25
N LEU A 211 3.95 12.14 11.10
CA LEU A 211 3.45 12.65 9.82
C LEU A 211 2.12 11.99 9.44
N LEU A 212 2.02 10.67 9.46
CA LEU A 212 0.79 9.95 9.11
C LEU A 212 -0.38 10.38 10.00
N TYR A 213 -0.13 10.49 11.31
CA TYR A 213 -1.15 10.95 12.26
C TYR A 213 -1.47 12.43 12.09
N GLY A 214 -0.47 13.28 11.90
CA GLY A 214 -0.67 14.72 11.70
C GLY A 214 -1.47 15.03 10.44
N PHE A 215 -1.28 14.30 9.33
CA PHE A 215 -2.13 14.45 8.14
C PHE A 215 -3.55 13.92 8.36
N THR A 216 -3.74 12.87 9.17
CA THR A 216 -5.08 12.43 9.56
C THR A 216 -5.78 13.51 10.40
N LEU A 217 -5.09 14.14 11.35
CA LEU A 217 -5.62 15.26 12.12
C LEU A 217 -5.95 16.47 11.22
N ALA A 218 -5.09 16.78 10.25
CA ALA A 218 -5.33 17.88 9.32
C ALA A 218 -6.65 17.72 8.54
N GLY A 219 -6.95 16.48 8.11
CA GLY A 219 -8.22 16.17 7.46
C GLY A 219 -9.45 16.27 8.37
N ASN A 220 -9.30 15.96 9.68
CA ASN A 220 -10.41 15.89 10.62
C ASN A 220 -10.62 17.19 11.41
N GLN A 221 -9.54 17.86 11.83
CA GLN A 221 -9.57 19.03 12.73
C GLN A 221 -9.10 20.33 12.05
N GLY A 222 -8.67 20.23 10.78
CA GLY A 222 -8.11 21.34 10.02
C GLY A 222 -6.61 21.54 10.21
N TRP A 223 -6.01 22.27 9.26
CA TRP A 223 -4.56 22.50 9.18
C TRP A 223 -4.01 23.49 10.23
N THR A 224 -4.87 24.32 10.78
CA THR A 224 -4.50 25.37 11.75
C THR A 224 -4.69 24.95 13.21
N SER A 225 -5.23 23.74 13.44
CA SER A 225 -5.36 23.19 14.79
C SER A 225 -4.00 23.05 15.46
N ILE A 226 -3.88 23.44 16.73
CA ILE A 226 -2.64 23.36 17.50
C ILE A 226 -2.12 21.93 17.52
N ASP A 227 -3.01 20.94 17.68
CA ASP A 227 -2.66 19.53 17.69
C ASP A 227 -2.06 19.11 16.35
N THR A 228 -2.71 19.47 15.23
CA THR A 228 -2.22 19.19 13.88
C THR A 228 -0.84 19.78 13.64
N VAL A 229 -0.66 21.06 13.89
CA VAL A 229 0.60 21.78 13.66
C VAL A 229 1.71 21.18 14.52
N THR A 230 1.43 20.95 15.81
CA THR A 230 2.42 20.41 16.75
C THR A 230 2.88 19.01 16.32
N VAL A 231 1.96 18.13 15.98
CA VAL A 231 2.28 16.75 15.56
C VAL A 231 3.03 16.73 14.24
N LEU A 232 2.64 17.55 13.27
CA LEU A 232 3.34 17.68 11.98
C LEU A 232 4.77 18.23 12.15
N ILE A 233 4.98 19.24 13.01
CA ILE A 233 6.32 19.77 13.28
C ILE A 233 7.19 18.71 13.95
N ILE A 234 6.70 18.04 14.99
CA ILE A 234 7.43 16.96 15.67
C ILE A 234 7.78 15.86 14.67
N GLY A 235 6.81 15.43 13.85
CA GLY A 235 7.01 14.41 12.81
C GLY A 235 8.06 14.85 11.79
N ALA A 236 8.00 16.08 11.28
CA ALA A 236 8.94 16.59 10.28
C ALA A 236 10.37 16.74 10.84
N VAL A 237 10.51 17.26 12.07
CA VAL A 237 11.82 17.41 12.73
C VAL A 237 12.44 16.05 13.00
N THR A 238 11.70 15.11 13.59
CA THR A 238 12.19 13.75 13.90
C THR A 238 12.51 12.96 12.65
N LEU A 239 11.71 13.07 11.58
CA LEU A 239 12.00 12.45 10.28
C LEU A 239 13.26 13.03 9.66
N THR A 240 13.45 14.36 9.73
CA THR A 240 14.67 15.03 9.24
C THR A 240 15.91 14.52 9.98
N LEU A 241 15.82 14.40 11.30
CA LEU A 241 16.90 13.85 12.13
C LEU A 241 17.16 12.37 11.79
N PHE A 242 16.11 11.58 11.57
CA PHE A 242 16.22 10.21 11.10
C PHE A 242 16.97 10.12 9.77
N ILE A 243 16.52 10.86 8.74
CA ILE A 243 17.14 10.84 7.42
C ILE A 243 18.62 11.25 7.51
N ARG A 244 18.93 12.35 8.21
CA ARG A 244 20.33 12.79 8.40
C ARG A 244 21.19 11.71 9.08
N ARG A 245 20.64 11.01 10.08
CA ARG A 245 21.32 9.92 10.76
C ARG A 245 21.57 8.75 9.80
N GLN A 246 20.54 8.30 9.05
CA GLN A 246 20.67 7.18 8.11
C GLN A 246 21.72 7.48 7.01
N LEU A 247 21.74 8.68 6.48
CA LEU A 247 22.73 9.08 5.46
C LEU A 247 24.18 9.08 5.95
N ARG A 248 24.41 9.21 7.28
CA ARG A 248 25.73 9.18 7.90
C ARG A 248 26.19 7.78 8.34
N MET A 249 25.26 6.83 8.45
CA MET A 249 25.58 5.47 8.89
C MET A 249 26.17 4.62 7.74
N HIS A 250 27.11 3.73 8.07
CA HIS A 250 27.62 2.74 7.12
C HIS A 250 26.62 1.59 6.87
N HIS A 251 25.86 1.22 7.87
CA HIS A 251 24.78 0.22 7.80
C HIS A 251 23.49 0.85 8.32
N PRO A 252 22.78 1.61 7.48
CA PRO A 252 21.54 2.27 7.87
C PRO A 252 20.40 1.27 8.03
N MET A 253 19.44 1.55 8.92
CA MET A 253 18.21 0.78 9.07
C MET A 253 17.35 0.85 7.79
N LEU A 254 17.32 2.01 7.14
CA LEU A 254 16.66 2.24 5.86
C LEU A 254 17.59 3.04 4.94
N GLU A 255 17.95 2.46 3.80
CA GLU A 255 18.96 3.04 2.89
C GLU A 255 18.32 4.04 1.93
N PHE A 256 18.46 5.32 2.22
CA PHE A 256 17.95 6.42 1.36
C PHE A 256 18.74 6.59 0.07
N ARG A 257 19.94 6.02 -0.04
CA ARG A 257 20.76 6.08 -1.27
C ARG A 257 20.15 5.28 -2.41
N VAL A 258 19.09 4.48 -2.18
CA VAL A 258 18.28 3.86 -3.25
C VAL A 258 17.74 4.89 -4.24
N PHE A 259 17.49 6.13 -3.82
CA PHE A 259 17.07 7.22 -4.72
C PHE A 259 18.15 7.74 -5.66
N LYS A 260 19.41 7.30 -5.49
CA LYS A 260 20.47 7.57 -6.49
C LYS A 260 20.26 6.81 -7.79
N TYR A 261 19.42 5.76 -7.78
CA TYR A 261 19.01 5.02 -8.97
C TYR A 261 17.83 5.74 -9.65
N PRO A 262 18.05 6.41 -10.82
CA PRO A 262 17.03 7.30 -11.39
C PRO A 262 15.71 6.61 -11.70
N VAL A 263 15.76 5.37 -12.22
CA VAL A 263 14.54 4.62 -12.54
C VAL A 263 13.77 4.29 -11.26
N PHE A 264 14.46 3.91 -10.17
CA PHE A 264 13.80 3.68 -8.87
C PHE A 264 13.15 4.96 -8.34
N ALA A 265 13.85 6.10 -8.43
CA ALA A 265 13.29 7.38 -7.99
C ALA A 265 12.04 7.78 -8.77
N ILE A 266 12.09 7.72 -10.12
CA ILE A 266 10.95 8.06 -10.98
C ILE A 266 9.78 7.12 -10.73
N THR A 267 10.03 5.81 -10.68
CA THR A 267 8.98 4.82 -10.45
C THR A 267 8.36 4.93 -9.06
N THR A 268 9.13 5.30 -8.06
CA THR A 268 8.60 5.58 -6.71
C THR A 268 7.67 6.79 -6.72
N VAL A 269 8.02 7.88 -7.42
CA VAL A 269 7.13 9.06 -7.55
C VAL A 269 5.85 8.70 -8.31
N ILE A 270 5.94 7.93 -9.40
CA ILE A 270 4.75 7.46 -10.12
C ILE A 270 3.87 6.60 -9.20
N ALA A 271 4.48 5.69 -8.42
CA ALA A 271 3.75 4.86 -7.47
C ALA A 271 3.08 5.69 -6.35
N MET A 272 3.73 6.75 -5.86
CA MET A 272 3.15 7.72 -4.92
C MET A 272 1.91 8.39 -5.50
N ILE A 273 2.02 8.97 -6.70
CA ILE A 273 0.92 9.65 -7.40
C ILE A 273 -0.25 8.69 -7.63
N THR A 274 0.05 7.50 -8.13
CA THR A 274 -0.95 6.47 -8.44
C THR A 274 -1.69 6.00 -7.19
N PHE A 275 -0.95 5.77 -6.09
CA PHE A 275 -1.52 5.32 -4.83
C PHE A 275 -2.33 6.41 -4.11
N LEU A 276 -1.84 7.66 -4.14
CA LEU A 276 -2.60 8.84 -3.69
C LEU A 276 -3.94 8.94 -4.44
N GLY A 277 -3.90 8.85 -5.77
CA GLY A 277 -5.10 8.87 -6.57
C GLY A 277 -6.04 7.70 -6.29
N LEU A 278 -5.52 6.50 -5.99
CA LEU A 278 -6.32 5.34 -5.59
C LEU A 278 -7.11 5.62 -4.31
N ILE A 279 -6.39 5.96 -3.23
CA ILE A 279 -7.01 6.23 -1.92
C ILE A 279 -7.92 7.47 -1.98
N GLY A 280 -7.51 8.49 -2.75
CA GLY A 280 -8.36 9.67 -2.99
C GLY A 280 -9.70 9.31 -3.60
N ALA A 281 -9.73 8.48 -4.64
CA ALA A 281 -10.99 8.05 -5.26
C ALA A 281 -11.82 7.14 -4.32
N GLU A 282 -11.18 6.24 -3.59
CA GLU A 282 -11.85 5.40 -2.58
C GLU A 282 -12.46 6.21 -1.43
N THR A 283 -11.98 7.43 -1.21
CA THR A 283 -12.55 8.37 -0.23
C THR A 283 -13.63 9.26 -0.84
N LEU A 284 -13.33 9.90 -1.98
CA LEU A 284 -14.21 10.91 -2.58
C LEU A 284 -15.48 10.31 -3.19
N ILE A 285 -15.40 9.12 -3.82
CA ILE A 285 -16.57 8.51 -4.47
C ILE A 285 -17.65 8.12 -3.46
N PRO A 286 -17.34 7.41 -2.34
CA PRO A 286 -18.34 7.15 -1.31
C PRO A 286 -18.91 8.42 -0.68
N LEU A 287 -18.09 9.45 -0.40
CA LEU A 287 -18.58 10.73 0.10
C LEU A 287 -19.58 11.39 -0.88
N TYR A 288 -19.25 11.42 -2.18
CA TYR A 288 -20.18 11.90 -3.19
C TYR A 288 -21.47 11.08 -3.25
N MET A 289 -21.37 9.75 -3.21
CA MET A 289 -22.54 8.88 -3.30
C MET A 289 -23.43 8.95 -2.07
N GLN A 290 -22.86 8.91 -0.86
CA GLN A 290 -23.60 8.81 0.39
C GLN A 290 -24.09 10.18 0.87
N ASP A 291 -23.20 11.18 0.95
CA ASP A 291 -23.51 12.46 1.57
C ASP A 291 -24.19 13.46 0.61
N MET A 292 -24.04 13.27 -0.71
CA MET A 292 -24.53 14.22 -1.72
C MET A 292 -25.61 13.65 -2.65
N ARG A 293 -25.75 12.33 -2.68
CA ARG A 293 -26.67 11.63 -3.59
C ARG A 293 -27.56 10.61 -2.88
N ASP A 294 -27.54 10.54 -1.55
CA ASP A 294 -28.38 9.68 -0.71
C ASP A 294 -28.30 8.17 -1.06
N PHE A 295 -27.20 7.72 -1.71
CA PHE A 295 -26.96 6.29 -1.88
C PHE A 295 -26.58 5.67 -0.54
N SER A 296 -27.00 4.43 -0.31
CA SER A 296 -26.60 3.67 0.86
C SER A 296 -25.09 3.34 0.84
N ALA A 297 -24.51 3.06 1.99
CA ALA A 297 -23.13 2.58 2.10
C ALA A 297 -22.91 1.26 1.34
N PHE A 298 -23.95 0.41 1.27
CA PHE A 298 -23.92 -0.84 0.49
C PHE A 298 -23.84 -0.56 -1.02
N GLU A 299 -24.62 0.36 -1.55
CA GLU A 299 -24.59 0.73 -2.96
C GLU A 299 -23.25 1.37 -3.32
N SER A 300 -22.68 2.23 -2.47
CA SER A 300 -21.35 2.79 -2.67
C SER A 300 -20.27 1.70 -2.76
N GLY A 301 -20.32 0.72 -1.88
CA GLY A 301 -19.43 -0.44 -1.92
C GLY A 301 -19.62 -1.28 -3.19
N LEU A 302 -20.88 -1.48 -3.61
CA LEU A 302 -21.21 -2.22 -4.82
C LEU A 302 -20.72 -1.51 -6.09
N ALA A 303 -20.74 -0.18 -6.11
CA ALA A 303 -20.19 0.60 -7.23
C ALA A 303 -18.68 0.44 -7.40
N LEU A 304 -17.93 0.26 -6.30
CA LEU A 304 -16.48 0.09 -6.33
C LEU A 304 -16.05 -1.36 -6.61
N LEU A 305 -16.91 -2.34 -6.33
CA LEU A 305 -16.58 -3.77 -6.42
C LEU A 305 -16.11 -4.23 -7.82
N PRO A 306 -16.77 -3.87 -8.95
CA PRO A 306 -16.32 -4.27 -10.28
C PRO A 306 -14.90 -3.80 -10.60
N GLY A 307 -14.53 -2.58 -10.16
CA GLY A 307 -13.17 -2.06 -10.33
C GLY A 307 -12.13 -2.88 -9.59
N ALA A 308 -12.40 -3.25 -8.34
CA ALA A 308 -11.51 -4.10 -7.55
C ALA A 308 -11.34 -5.49 -8.18
N VAL A 309 -12.42 -6.09 -8.66
CA VAL A 309 -12.41 -7.38 -9.37
C VAL A 309 -11.56 -7.28 -10.65
N ILE A 310 -11.77 -6.25 -11.46
CA ILE A 310 -10.98 -6.01 -12.68
C ILE A 310 -9.50 -5.90 -12.34
N THR A 311 -9.13 -5.09 -11.35
CA THR A 311 -7.72 -4.94 -10.95
C THR A 311 -7.13 -6.27 -10.49
N ALA A 312 -7.85 -7.04 -9.69
CA ALA A 312 -7.40 -8.33 -9.18
C ALA A 312 -7.07 -9.31 -10.32
N PHE A 313 -7.97 -9.44 -11.31
CA PHE A 313 -7.77 -10.35 -12.44
C PHE A 313 -6.78 -9.82 -13.47
N MET A 314 -6.75 -8.50 -13.69
CA MET A 314 -5.87 -7.90 -14.67
C MET A 314 -4.42 -7.76 -14.19
N SER A 315 -4.16 -7.61 -12.89
CA SER A 315 -2.79 -7.49 -12.38
C SER A 315 -1.87 -8.63 -12.84
N PRO A 316 -2.18 -9.93 -12.68
CA PRO A 316 -1.30 -10.98 -13.18
C PRO A 316 -1.14 -11.00 -14.71
N ILE A 317 -2.12 -10.47 -15.46
CA ILE A 317 -2.09 -10.39 -16.92
C ILE A 317 -1.16 -9.26 -17.35
N THR A 318 -1.36 -8.06 -16.81
CA THR A 318 -0.55 -6.87 -17.13
C THR A 318 0.91 -7.06 -16.72
N ASP A 319 1.17 -7.74 -15.62
CA ASP A 319 2.52 -8.02 -15.16
C ASP A 319 3.24 -9.09 -15.99
N ARG A 320 2.50 -10.04 -16.60
CA ARG A 320 3.08 -10.92 -17.64
C ARG A 320 3.40 -10.15 -18.94
N ILE A 321 2.59 -9.16 -19.28
CA ILE A 321 2.86 -8.27 -20.41
C ILE A 321 4.09 -7.41 -20.10
N PHE A 322 4.23 -6.92 -18.85
CA PHE A 322 5.41 -6.20 -18.38
C PHE A 322 6.70 -6.99 -18.60
N ASP A 323 6.73 -8.29 -18.29
CA ASP A 323 7.90 -9.13 -18.50
C ASP A 323 8.37 -9.14 -19.97
N LYS A 324 7.47 -8.91 -20.94
CA LYS A 324 7.77 -8.88 -22.38
C LYS A 324 8.14 -7.49 -22.88
N ILE A 325 7.37 -6.47 -22.55
CA ILE A 325 7.46 -5.13 -23.17
C ILE A 325 8.04 -4.06 -22.22
N GLY A 326 8.18 -4.37 -20.92
CA GLY A 326 8.69 -3.44 -19.91
C GLY A 326 7.61 -2.50 -19.35
N ALA A 327 7.99 -1.67 -18.36
CA ALA A 327 7.07 -0.82 -17.61
C ALA A 327 6.58 0.42 -18.38
N ARG A 328 7.42 0.99 -19.27
CA ARG A 328 7.15 2.30 -19.89
C ARG A 328 5.81 2.33 -20.62
N LEU A 329 5.58 1.39 -21.53
CA LEU A 329 4.35 1.37 -22.33
C LEU A 329 3.12 1.14 -21.45
N LEU A 330 3.20 0.19 -20.52
CA LEU A 330 2.11 -0.08 -19.58
C LEU A 330 1.81 1.13 -18.68
N ALA A 331 2.85 1.80 -18.16
CA ALA A 331 2.68 2.99 -17.35
C ALA A 331 2.04 4.14 -18.14
N VAL A 332 2.48 4.38 -19.38
CA VAL A 332 1.91 5.41 -20.24
C VAL A 332 0.44 5.12 -20.55
N VAL A 333 0.10 3.90 -21.00
CA VAL A 333 -1.28 3.53 -21.30
C VAL A 333 -2.15 3.56 -20.04
N GLY A 334 -1.68 2.96 -18.96
CA GLY A 334 -2.42 2.92 -17.68
C GLY A 334 -2.67 4.32 -17.09
N LEU A 335 -1.65 5.19 -17.09
CA LEU A 335 -1.80 6.58 -16.60
C LEU A 335 -2.67 7.42 -17.53
N THR A 336 -2.67 7.18 -18.85
CA THR A 336 -3.61 7.83 -19.76
C THR A 336 -5.05 7.46 -19.42
N ILE A 337 -5.33 6.18 -19.17
CA ILE A 337 -6.65 5.69 -18.75
C ILE A 337 -7.06 6.30 -17.40
N ILE A 338 -6.13 6.28 -16.41
CA ILE A 338 -6.38 6.86 -15.07
C ILE A 338 -6.67 8.35 -15.17
N THR A 339 -5.89 9.09 -15.98
CA THR A 339 -6.08 10.54 -16.17
C THR A 339 -7.41 10.83 -16.83
N GLY A 340 -7.77 10.10 -17.89
CA GLY A 340 -9.07 10.26 -18.57
C GLY A 340 -10.26 9.93 -17.69
N ALA A 341 -10.20 8.84 -16.93
CA ALA A 341 -11.25 8.47 -15.98
C ALA A 341 -11.34 9.47 -14.80
N SER A 342 -10.21 9.94 -14.27
CA SER A 342 -10.20 10.96 -13.22
C SER A 342 -10.74 12.30 -13.71
N LEU A 343 -10.44 12.67 -14.95
CA LEU A 343 -11.02 13.85 -15.61
C LEU A 343 -12.54 13.70 -15.74
N ALA A 344 -13.05 12.54 -16.13
CA ALA A 344 -14.48 12.30 -16.19
C ALA A 344 -15.16 12.42 -14.81
N PHE A 345 -14.49 11.96 -13.74
CA PHE A 345 -14.95 12.19 -12.36
C PHE A 345 -14.90 13.66 -11.93
N SER A 346 -14.20 14.53 -12.63
CA SER A 346 -14.22 15.98 -12.36
C SER A 346 -15.49 16.69 -12.86
N PHE A 347 -16.40 15.98 -13.51
CA PHE A 347 -17.67 16.49 -14.05
C PHE A 347 -18.88 15.75 -13.47
N LEU A 348 -18.79 15.27 -12.24
CA LEU A 348 -19.91 14.67 -11.53
C LEU A 348 -21.02 15.72 -11.31
N ASN A 349 -22.26 15.29 -11.41
CA ASN A 349 -23.45 16.10 -11.15
C ASN A 349 -24.54 15.27 -10.47
N ILE A 350 -25.66 15.92 -10.11
CA ILE A 350 -26.78 15.26 -9.42
C ILE A 350 -27.45 14.17 -10.27
N GLU A 351 -27.32 14.21 -11.59
CA GLU A 351 -27.92 13.25 -12.54
C GLU A 351 -27.00 12.07 -12.87
N THR A 352 -25.73 12.11 -12.41
CA THR A 352 -24.77 11.04 -12.71
C THR A 352 -25.28 9.70 -12.17
N THR A 353 -25.52 8.75 -13.05
CA THR A 353 -26.13 7.46 -12.72
C THR A 353 -25.17 6.56 -11.96
N PHE A 354 -25.71 5.65 -11.14
CA PHE A 354 -24.94 4.59 -10.47
C PHE A 354 -24.06 3.82 -11.47
N THR A 355 -24.61 3.46 -12.61
CA THR A 355 -23.89 2.73 -13.68
C THR A 355 -22.70 3.53 -14.21
N ALA A 356 -22.86 4.84 -14.41
CA ALA A 356 -21.77 5.71 -14.88
C ALA A 356 -20.61 5.74 -13.88
N ILE A 357 -20.90 5.90 -12.58
CA ILE A 357 -19.88 5.87 -11.51
C ILE A 357 -19.15 4.54 -11.50
N THR A 358 -19.89 3.42 -11.55
CA THR A 358 -19.35 2.07 -11.54
C THR A 358 -18.44 1.80 -12.73
N VAL A 359 -18.88 2.17 -13.94
CA VAL A 359 -18.10 1.97 -15.18
C VAL A 359 -16.85 2.84 -15.18
N LEU A 360 -16.95 4.12 -14.82
CA LEU A 360 -15.81 5.02 -14.75
C LEU A 360 -14.77 4.52 -13.72
N TYR A 361 -15.23 4.06 -12.55
CA TYR A 361 -14.33 3.47 -11.56
C TYR A 361 -13.68 2.20 -12.07
N ALA A 362 -14.42 1.33 -12.74
CA ALA A 362 -13.90 0.10 -13.33
C ALA A 362 -12.83 0.37 -14.40
N ILE A 363 -13.06 1.35 -15.29
CA ILE A 363 -12.08 1.80 -16.30
C ILE A 363 -10.81 2.34 -15.60
N ARG A 364 -10.98 3.16 -14.57
CA ARG A 364 -9.87 3.70 -13.79
C ARG A 364 -9.04 2.60 -13.14
N MET A 365 -9.68 1.61 -12.53
CA MET A 365 -9.03 0.47 -11.89
C MET A 365 -8.33 -0.46 -12.87
N PHE A 366 -8.87 -0.59 -14.09
CA PHE A 366 -8.17 -1.27 -15.19
C PHE A 366 -6.84 -0.55 -15.52
N GLY A 367 -6.85 0.78 -15.65
CA GLY A 367 -5.62 1.57 -15.82
C GLY A 367 -4.64 1.37 -14.66
N LEU A 368 -5.15 1.32 -13.41
CA LEU A 368 -4.34 1.09 -12.21
C LEU A 368 -3.58 -0.24 -12.26
N SER A 369 -4.21 -1.31 -12.74
CA SER A 369 -3.57 -2.62 -12.87
C SER A 369 -2.35 -2.60 -13.80
N MET A 370 -2.32 -1.69 -14.78
CA MET A 370 -1.19 -1.53 -15.71
C MET A 370 -0.02 -0.72 -15.10
N VAL A 371 -0.25 0.00 -14.00
CA VAL A 371 0.75 0.92 -13.44
C VAL A 371 1.35 0.39 -12.15
N MET A 372 0.51 -0.02 -11.19
CA MET A 372 0.90 -0.19 -9.80
C MET A 372 2.04 -1.20 -9.60
N MET A 373 1.88 -2.44 -10.09
CA MET A 373 2.91 -3.47 -9.94
C MET A 373 4.00 -3.39 -11.00
N PRO A 374 3.72 -3.18 -12.32
CA PRO A 374 4.77 -3.03 -13.32
C PRO A 374 5.78 -1.93 -13.00
N VAL A 375 5.30 -0.75 -12.53
CA VAL A 375 6.17 0.37 -12.17
C VAL A 375 6.99 0.05 -10.92
N THR A 376 6.37 -0.55 -9.90
CA THR A 376 7.07 -0.97 -8.68
C THR A 376 8.16 -2.00 -9.00
N THR A 377 7.85 -3.00 -9.82
CA THR A 377 8.80 -4.05 -10.24
C THR A 377 9.96 -3.47 -11.04
N ALA A 378 9.69 -2.54 -11.97
CA ALA A 378 10.72 -1.87 -12.76
C ALA A 378 11.70 -1.09 -11.85
N GLY A 379 11.20 -0.37 -10.87
CA GLY A 379 12.03 0.36 -9.91
C GLY A 379 12.91 -0.56 -9.06
N LEU A 380 12.32 -1.61 -8.52
CA LEU A 380 13.04 -2.57 -7.68
C LEU A 380 14.05 -3.41 -8.47
N ASN A 381 13.78 -3.70 -9.76
CA ASN A 381 14.72 -4.39 -10.65
C ASN A 381 15.99 -3.57 -10.95
N GLN A 382 15.95 -2.25 -10.75
CA GLN A 382 17.12 -1.38 -10.91
C GLN A 382 18.12 -1.52 -9.76
N LEU A 383 17.67 -2.04 -8.61
CA LEU A 383 18.51 -2.09 -7.42
C LEU A 383 19.37 -3.36 -7.37
N PRO A 384 20.63 -3.26 -6.89
CA PRO A 384 21.40 -4.43 -6.51
C PRO A 384 20.66 -5.29 -5.49
N LYS A 385 20.88 -6.61 -5.50
CA LYS A 385 20.17 -7.57 -4.64
C LYS A 385 20.17 -7.17 -3.17
N LYS A 386 21.28 -6.63 -2.66
CA LYS A 386 21.42 -6.16 -1.27
C LYS A 386 20.49 -4.99 -0.93
N LEU A 387 20.13 -4.16 -1.91
CA LEU A 387 19.29 -2.99 -1.71
C LEU A 387 17.79 -3.26 -1.93
N ILE A 388 17.40 -4.43 -2.43
CA ILE A 388 16.01 -4.80 -2.69
C ILE A 388 15.14 -4.69 -1.43
N PRO A 389 15.54 -5.19 -0.23
CA PRO A 389 14.75 -5.01 1.00
C PRO A 389 14.49 -3.54 1.33
N HIS A 390 15.52 -2.70 1.23
CA HIS A 390 15.43 -1.26 1.46
C HIS A 390 14.55 -0.57 0.41
N GLY A 391 14.69 -0.94 -0.85
CA GLY A 391 13.84 -0.41 -1.94
C GLY A 391 12.38 -0.77 -1.76
N ALA A 392 12.08 -2.02 -1.41
CA ALA A 392 10.72 -2.48 -1.15
C ALA A 392 10.09 -1.73 0.04
N ALA A 393 10.81 -1.64 1.17
CA ALA A 393 10.36 -0.88 2.33
C ALA A 393 10.18 0.61 1.98
N MET A 394 11.15 1.23 1.30
CA MET A 394 11.08 2.64 0.89
C MET A 394 9.89 2.93 -0.03
N SER A 395 9.68 2.12 -1.08
CA SER A 395 8.54 2.29 -1.99
C SER A 395 7.20 2.18 -1.27
N ASN A 396 7.05 1.21 -0.35
CA ASN A 396 5.82 1.06 0.44
C ASN A 396 5.63 2.23 1.41
N THR A 397 6.69 2.67 2.10
CA THR A 397 6.65 3.84 3.00
C THR A 397 6.22 5.09 2.24
N MET A 398 6.83 5.37 1.09
CA MET A 398 6.50 6.55 0.27
C MET A 398 5.05 6.51 -0.22
N ARG A 399 4.52 5.35 -0.58
CA ARG A 399 3.10 5.20 -0.93
C ARG A 399 2.18 5.49 0.24
N MET A 400 2.49 5.01 1.45
CA MET A 400 1.68 5.28 2.64
C MET A 400 1.68 6.77 3.00
N VAL A 401 2.85 7.42 2.95
CA VAL A 401 2.96 8.86 3.16
C VAL A 401 2.14 9.63 2.10
N ALA A 402 2.28 9.27 0.82
CA ALA A 402 1.54 9.89 -0.26
C ALA A 402 0.02 9.73 -0.11
N ALA A 403 -0.45 8.56 0.33
CA ALA A 403 -1.86 8.33 0.61
C ALA A 403 -2.37 9.23 1.73
N SER A 404 -1.65 9.30 2.84
CA SER A 404 -2.06 10.11 4.01
C SER A 404 -2.09 11.61 3.68
N VAL A 405 -0.99 12.11 3.07
CA VAL A 405 -0.91 13.51 2.61
C VAL A 405 -2.00 13.82 1.59
N GLY A 406 -2.15 12.92 0.61
CA GLY A 406 -3.09 13.11 -0.49
C GLY A 406 -4.53 13.16 -0.03
N THR A 407 -4.95 12.22 0.83
CA THR A 407 -6.31 12.23 1.38
C THR A 407 -6.58 13.50 2.15
N ALA A 408 -5.66 13.94 3.02
CA ALA A 408 -5.82 15.18 3.78
C ALA A 408 -5.98 16.40 2.86
N ILE A 409 -5.14 16.52 1.82
CA ILE A 409 -5.22 17.61 0.84
C ILE A 409 -6.53 17.55 0.05
N LEU A 410 -6.90 16.39 -0.48
CA LEU A 410 -8.10 16.25 -1.31
C LEU A 410 -9.38 16.54 -0.52
N VAL A 411 -9.49 16.04 0.71
CA VAL A 411 -10.63 16.34 1.58
C VAL A 411 -10.66 17.82 1.93
N THR A 412 -9.51 18.43 2.28
CA THR A 412 -9.44 19.88 2.55
C THR A 412 -9.88 20.70 1.35
N VAL A 413 -9.38 20.38 0.16
CA VAL A 413 -9.77 21.10 -1.07
C VAL A 413 -11.26 20.93 -1.33
N MET A 414 -11.78 19.71 -1.21
CA MET A 414 -13.20 19.44 -1.36
C MET A 414 -14.04 20.32 -0.42
N THR A 415 -13.73 20.33 0.88
CA THR A 415 -14.52 21.04 1.89
C THR A 415 -14.38 22.56 1.78
N THR A 416 -13.16 23.10 1.59
CA THR A 416 -12.94 24.54 1.46
C THR A 416 -13.52 25.10 0.17
N THR A 417 -13.45 24.33 -0.93
CA THR A 417 -14.07 24.74 -2.20
C THR A 417 -15.58 24.68 -2.11
N ALA A 418 -16.16 23.68 -1.46
CA ALA A 418 -17.59 23.61 -1.21
C ALA A 418 -18.08 24.82 -0.39
N GLN A 419 -17.41 25.14 0.72
CA GLN A 419 -17.73 26.32 1.54
C GLN A 419 -17.63 27.64 0.77
N SER A 420 -16.60 27.80 -0.05
CA SER A 420 -16.43 28.99 -0.88
C SER A 420 -17.51 29.09 -1.97
N ALA A 421 -17.99 27.96 -2.47
CA ALA A 421 -19.02 27.87 -3.49
C ALA A 421 -20.44 28.16 -2.93
N GLU A 422 -20.69 27.95 -1.63
CA GLU A 422 -21.96 28.28 -0.99
C GLU A 422 -22.36 29.77 -1.12
N SER A 423 -21.36 30.65 -1.20
CA SER A 423 -21.57 32.08 -1.39
C SER A 423 -21.85 32.50 -2.85
N ASN A 424 -21.73 31.57 -3.81
CA ASN A 424 -21.90 31.82 -5.23
C ASN A 424 -23.26 31.29 -5.73
N PRO A 425 -24.25 32.16 -6.02
CA PRO A 425 -25.58 31.73 -6.50
C PRO A 425 -25.62 30.97 -7.83
N SER A 426 -24.50 30.96 -8.57
CA SER A 426 -24.39 30.26 -9.86
C SER A 426 -24.02 28.77 -9.68
N ILE A 427 -23.79 28.30 -8.45
CA ILE A 427 -23.41 26.92 -8.15
C ILE A 427 -24.52 26.25 -7.35
N ASP A 428 -25.34 25.46 -8.03
CA ASP A 428 -26.49 24.80 -7.43
C ASP A 428 -26.12 23.76 -6.37
N HIS A 429 -24.97 23.09 -6.54
CA HIS A 429 -24.51 22.01 -5.66
C HIS A 429 -23.06 22.21 -5.21
N PRO A 430 -22.81 23.08 -4.18
CA PRO A 430 -21.45 23.40 -3.71
C PRO A 430 -20.60 22.20 -3.31
N SER A 431 -21.18 21.20 -2.64
CA SER A 431 -20.49 19.99 -2.20
C SER A 431 -20.00 19.15 -3.39
N ILE A 432 -20.83 18.98 -4.44
CA ILE A 432 -20.45 18.27 -5.66
C ILE A 432 -19.34 19.04 -6.40
N TYR A 433 -19.43 20.36 -6.44
CA TYR A 433 -18.39 21.21 -7.00
C TYR A 433 -17.04 21.01 -6.29
N GLY A 434 -17.05 20.92 -4.96
CA GLY A 434 -15.85 20.59 -4.17
C GLY A 434 -15.23 19.26 -4.53
N VAL A 435 -16.04 18.21 -4.72
CA VAL A 435 -15.57 16.89 -5.18
C VAL A 435 -14.95 16.98 -6.59
N ASN A 436 -15.59 17.71 -7.50
CA ASN A 436 -15.11 17.90 -8.86
C ASN A 436 -13.73 18.57 -8.89
N ILE A 437 -13.52 19.61 -8.08
CA ILE A 437 -12.22 20.29 -7.96
C ILE A 437 -11.15 19.34 -7.36
N ALA A 438 -11.51 18.52 -6.38
CA ALA A 438 -10.60 17.51 -5.83
C ALA A 438 -10.19 16.48 -6.92
N PHE A 439 -11.12 16.03 -7.79
CA PHE A 439 -10.78 15.16 -8.91
C PHE A 439 -9.96 15.86 -10.01
N PHE A 440 -10.10 17.18 -10.23
CA PHE A 440 -9.19 17.93 -11.09
C PHE A 440 -7.76 17.89 -10.59
N ILE A 441 -7.54 17.98 -9.27
CA ILE A 441 -6.20 17.81 -8.69
C ILE A 441 -5.66 16.39 -8.94
N VAL A 442 -6.48 15.36 -8.71
CA VAL A 442 -6.09 13.97 -9.01
C VAL A 442 -5.74 13.81 -10.48
N THR A 443 -6.49 14.45 -11.39
CA THR A 443 -6.23 14.45 -12.83
C THR A 443 -4.89 15.12 -13.14
N ALA A 444 -4.62 16.29 -12.59
CA ALA A 444 -3.36 17.00 -12.77
C ALA A 444 -2.15 16.20 -12.28
N LEU A 445 -2.27 15.58 -11.10
CA LEU A 445 -1.23 14.69 -10.56
C LEU A 445 -1.04 13.45 -11.45
N SER A 446 -2.11 12.82 -11.93
CA SER A 446 -2.04 11.67 -12.83
C SER A 446 -1.38 12.04 -14.16
N LEU A 447 -1.66 13.24 -14.69
CA LEU A 447 -0.99 13.79 -15.86
C LEU A 447 0.50 14.01 -15.63
N ALA A 448 0.90 14.54 -14.46
CA ALA A 448 2.31 14.64 -14.08
C ALA A 448 2.97 13.25 -14.01
N GLY A 449 2.27 12.25 -13.45
CA GLY A 449 2.71 10.86 -13.46
C GLY A 449 2.88 10.31 -14.88
N LEU A 450 1.96 10.65 -15.80
CA LEU A 450 2.03 10.28 -17.22
C LEU A 450 3.27 10.87 -17.89
N VAL A 451 3.59 12.13 -17.64
CA VAL A 451 4.83 12.76 -18.15
C VAL A 451 6.05 12.02 -17.61
N LEU A 452 6.09 11.70 -16.32
CA LEU A 452 7.19 10.94 -15.72
C LEU A 452 7.31 9.52 -16.30
N ALA A 453 6.22 8.88 -16.71
CA ALA A 453 6.24 7.55 -17.29
C ALA A 453 7.05 7.47 -18.60
N PHE A 454 7.13 8.55 -19.38
CA PHE A 454 7.98 8.60 -20.59
C PHE A 454 9.47 8.48 -20.29
N PHE A 455 9.90 8.82 -19.06
CA PHE A 455 11.29 8.73 -18.62
C PHE A 455 11.63 7.36 -17.99
N VAL A 456 10.66 6.48 -17.80
CA VAL A 456 10.93 5.12 -17.31
C VAL A 456 11.64 4.32 -18.40
N LYS A 457 12.88 3.95 -18.14
CA LYS A 457 13.70 3.14 -19.04
C LYS A 457 13.60 1.66 -18.65
N ARG A 458 13.70 0.76 -19.65
CA ARG A 458 13.89 -0.66 -19.40
C ARG A 458 15.34 -0.88 -18.98
N THR A 459 15.54 -1.24 -17.72
CA THR A 459 16.86 -1.47 -17.15
C THR A 459 16.87 -2.80 -16.39
N TYR A 460 18.02 -3.45 -16.43
CA TYR A 460 18.30 -4.66 -15.66
C TYR A 460 19.19 -4.30 -14.47
N PRO A 461 19.25 -5.14 -13.42
CA PRO A 461 20.21 -4.96 -12.34
C PRO A 461 21.64 -4.83 -12.89
N PRO A 462 22.49 -3.97 -12.30
CA PRO A 462 23.86 -3.78 -12.77
C PRO A 462 24.68 -5.07 -12.88
N ASP A 463 24.40 -6.04 -12.01
CA ASP A 463 25.07 -7.34 -11.97
C ASP A 463 24.60 -8.30 -13.09
N GLU A 464 23.50 -8.01 -13.77
CA GLU A 464 22.92 -8.84 -14.84
C GLU A 464 23.06 -8.20 -16.24
N GLU A 465 23.49 -6.95 -16.35
CA GLU A 465 23.82 -6.32 -17.64
C GLU A 465 24.92 -7.12 -18.38
N GLN A 466 25.88 -7.63 -17.63
CA GLN A 466 26.98 -8.44 -18.20
C GLN A 466 26.54 -9.84 -18.67
N VAL A 467 25.46 -10.39 -18.13
CA VAL A 467 24.97 -11.74 -18.50
C VAL A 467 24.13 -11.70 -19.76
N ASN A 468 23.48 -10.58 -20.07
CA ASN A 468 22.58 -10.43 -21.21
C ASN A 468 23.23 -9.75 -22.44
N GLU A 469 24.53 -9.42 -22.39
CA GLU A 469 25.24 -9.06 -23.61
C GLU A 469 25.34 -10.27 -24.57
N PRO A 470 24.92 -10.10 -25.84
CA PRO A 470 25.08 -11.15 -26.85
C PRO A 470 26.54 -11.62 -26.86
N GLU A 471 26.75 -12.93 -26.86
CA GLU A 471 28.13 -13.55 -26.88
C GLU A 471 29.04 -12.91 -27.93
N ALA A 472 28.49 -12.50 -29.08
CA ALA A 472 29.21 -11.78 -30.13
C ALA A 472 29.83 -10.44 -29.68
N LYS A 473 29.24 -9.73 -28.69
CA LYS A 473 29.85 -8.50 -28.14
C LYS A 473 30.97 -8.81 -27.14
N ARG A 474 30.83 -9.91 -26.39
CA ARG A 474 31.85 -10.37 -25.44
C ARG A 474 33.12 -10.86 -26.16
N GLU A 475 32.98 -11.57 -27.30
CA GLU A 475 34.11 -12.00 -28.14
C GLU A 475 34.82 -10.80 -28.78
N ASN A 476 34.06 -9.81 -29.27
CA ASN A 476 34.66 -8.60 -29.86
C ASN A 476 35.39 -7.72 -28.82
N GLN A 477 34.91 -7.65 -27.57
CA GLN A 477 35.63 -6.95 -26.50
C GLN A 477 36.89 -7.72 -26.03
N LYS A 478 36.83 -9.05 -26.01
CA LYS A 478 38.03 -9.88 -25.72
C LYS A 478 39.08 -9.79 -26.84
N ALA A 479 38.61 -9.72 -28.08
CA ALA A 479 39.53 -9.56 -29.25
C ALA A 479 40.13 -8.16 -29.34
N ALA A 480 39.49 -7.13 -28.82
CA ALA A 480 39.99 -5.75 -28.79
C ALA A 480 40.97 -5.47 -27.65
N ASN A 481 41.05 -6.35 -26.64
CA ASN A 481 41.95 -6.24 -25.48
C ASN A 481 43.17 -7.17 -25.57
N HIS A 482 43.38 -7.85 -26.70
CA HIS A 482 44.57 -8.58 -27.11
C HIS A 482 45.17 -7.96 -28.37
#